data_4aa93a5d45f2034763e995709b9f4690
#
_entry.id   4aa93a5d45f2034763e995709b9f4690
#
_cell.length_a   1.000
_cell.length_b   1.000
_cell.length_c   1.000
_cell.angle_alpha   90.00
_cell.angle_beta   90.00
_cell.angle_gamma   90.00
#
_symmetry.space_group_name_H-M   'P 1'
#
loop_
_entity.id
_entity.type
_entity.pdbx_description
1 polymer ?
#
loop_
_entity_poly.entity_id
_entity_poly.type
_entity_poly.pdbx_seq_one_letter_code
_entity_poly.pdbx_strand_id
1 'polypeptide(L)'
;MQITEQPSFYDHLEKKSVREILEDINQEDQKVALAVQKAIPQIEELVNQIVPRMKQGGRIFYMGAGTSGRLGVLDASEIPPTFGMSPNWIIGLIAGGDTALRNPVEGAEDDENRGWEELVEHQINEKDTVIGIAASGTTPYVIGALREARKHGVLTGCITSNPDLSLIHI
;
A
#
# COMPACT_ATOMS: atom_id res chain seq x y z
N MET A 1 -14.39 -12.90 -9.04
CA MET A 1 -14.03 -11.78 -9.95
C MET A 1 -13.56 -10.64 -9.05
N GLN A 2 -12.38 -10.11 -9.29
CA GLN A 2 -11.84 -9.02 -8.46
C GLN A 2 -12.71 -7.78 -8.60
N ILE A 3 -12.98 -7.08 -7.49
CA ILE A 3 -13.84 -5.87 -7.49
C ILE A 3 -13.21 -4.79 -8.38
N THR A 4 -11.88 -4.69 -8.40
CA THR A 4 -11.13 -3.75 -9.23
C THR A 4 -11.28 -3.98 -10.74
N GLU A 5 -11.76 -5.15 -11.16
CA GLU A 5 -11.95 -5.54 -12.56
C GLU A 5 -13.43 -5.58 -12.96
N GLN A 6 -14.33 -5.11 -12.11
CA GLN A 6 -15.76 -5.05 -12.43
C GLN A 6 -16.08 -3.90 -13.39
N PRO A 7 -17.10 -4.06 -14.24
CA PRO A 7 -17.58 -2.96 -15.06
C PRO A 7 -17.98 -1.75 -14.21
N SER A 8 -17.82 -0.57 -14.78
CA SER A 8 -18.29 0.68 -14.17
C SER A 8 -19.77 0.63 -13.86
N PHE A 9 -20.18 1.31 -12.78
CA PHE A 9 -21.60 1.58 -12.50
C PHE A 9 -22.20 2.69 -13.39
N TYR A 10 -21.35 3.35 -14.17
CA TYR A 10 -21.69 4.50 -15.00
C TYR A 10 -21.48 4.18 -16.47
N ASP A 11 -22.57 4.12 -17.21
CA ASP A 11 -22.56 3.87 -18.65
C ASP A 11 -22.52 5.17 -19.46
N HIS A 12 -22.12 5.05 -20.72
CA HIS A 12 -22.15 6.14 -21.71
C HIS A 12 -21.45 7.42 -21.27
N LEU A 13 -20.27 7.31 -20.66
CA LEU A 13 -19.48 8.46 -20.19
C LEU A 13 -19.22 9.47 -21.34
N GLU A 14 -19.08 8.98 -22.57
CA GLU A 14 -18.85 9.80 -23.77
C GLU A 14 -20.06 10.68 -24.15
N LYS A 15 -21.24 10.43 -23.55
CA LYS A 15 -22.47 11.20 -23.79
C LYS A 15 -22.81 12.15 -22.65
N LYS A 16 -22.14 12.01 -21.51
CA LYS A 16 -22.37 12.83 -20.33
C LYS A 16 -21.77 14.22 -20.48
N SER A 17 -22.44 15.21 -19.90
CA SER A 17 -21.86 16.53 -19.72
C SER A 17 -20.72 16.48 -18.68
N VAL A 18 -19.84 17.47 -18.73
CA VAL A 18 -18.77 17.62 -17.72
C VAL A 18 -19.33 17.63 -16.30
N ARG A 19 -20.46 18.28 -16.09
CA ARG A 19 -21.10 18.35 -14.78
C ARG A 19 -21.54 16.97 -14.30
N GLU A 20 -22.19 16.19 -15.11
CA GLU A 20 -22.64 14.83 -14.75
C GLU A 20 -21.44 13.93 -14.40
N ILE A 21 -20.34 14.02 -15.17
CA ILE A 21 -19.13 13.24 -14.87
C ILE A 21 -18.54 13.66 -13.51
N LEU A 22 -18.46 14.95 -13.21
CA LEU A 22 -17.96 15.44 -11.92
C LEU A 22 -18.85 15.03 -10.74
N GLU A 23 -20.16 15.04 -10.93
CA GLU A 23 -21.13 14.59 -9.92
C GLU A 23 -20.99 13.07 -9.67
N ASP A 24 -20.82 12.27 -10.72
CA ASP A 24 -20.58 10.81 -10.63
C ASP A 24 -19.29 10.52 -9.84
N ILE A 25 -18.17 11.19 -10.17
CA ILE A 25 -16.90 11.04 -9.47
C ILE A 25 -17.06 11.39 -8.00
N ASN A 26 -17.66 12.54 -7.71
CA ASN A 26 -17.86 12.98 -6.33
C ASN A 26 -18.76 12.03 -5.52
N GLN A 27 -19.75 11.41 -6.17
CA GLN A 27 -20.61 10.42 -5.53
C GLN A 27 -19.82 9.16 -5.14
N GLU A 28 -18.88 8.70 -5.98
CA GLU A 28 -18.01 7.58 -5.64
C GLU A 28 -17.02 7.95 -4.51
N ASP A 29 -16.43 9.13 -4.58
CA ASP A 29 -15.49 9.61 -3.56
C ASP A 29 -16.12 9.65 -2.16
N GLN A 30 -17.40 10.03 -2.05
CA GLN A 30 -18.13 10.04 -0.78
C GLN A 30 -18.25 8.64 -0.14
N LYS A 31 -18.17 7.56 -0.91
CA LYS A 31 -18.24 6.19 -0.39
C LYS A 31 -16.95 5.74 0.27
N VAL A 32 -15.81 6.37 -0.07
CA VAL A 32 -14.48 5.94 0.39
C VAL A 32 -14.36 6.00 1.93
N ALA A 33 -14.75 7.11 2.54
CA ALA A 33 -14.71 7.26 3.99
C ALA A 33 -15.58 6.22 4.72
N LEU A 34 -16.74 5.87 4.15
CA LEU A 34 -17.65 4.85 4.70
C LEU A 34 -17.06 3.43 4.54
N ALA A 35 -16.30 3.18 3.47
CA ALA A 35 -15.59 1.92 3.30
C ALA A 35 -14.46 1.78 4.32
N VAL A 36 -13.65 2.84 4.51
CA VAL A 36 -12.58 2.88 5.52
C VAL A 36 -13.14 2.71 6.93
N GLN A 37 -14.31 3.31 7.24
CA GLN A 37 -14.96 3.15 8.53
C GLN A 37 -15.20 1.67 8.90
N LYS A 38 -15.50 0.83 7.92
CA LYS A 38 -15.69 -0.62 8.14
C LYS A 38 -14.38 -1.34 8.44
N ALA A 39 -13.26 -0.80 7.99
CA ALA A 39 -11.92 -1.38 8.20
C ALA A 39 -11.25 -0.88 9.49
N ILE A 40 -11.86 0.06 10.24
CA ILE A 40 -11.29 0.60 11.49
C ILE A 40 -10.85 -0.51 12.47
N PRO A 41 -11.62 -1.58 12.72
CA PRO A 41 -11.19 -2.63 13.64
C PRO A 41 -9.87 -3.31 13.22
N GLN A 42 -9.69 -3.59 11.93
CA GLN A 42 -8.46 -4.19 11.40
C GLN A 42 -7.28 -3.20 11.47
N ILE A 43 -7.54 -1.92 11.19
CA ILE A 43 -6.54 -0.85 11.32
C ILE A 43 -6.10 -0.73 12.78
N GLU A 44 -7.04 -0.73 13.73
CA GLU A 44 -6.75 -0.68 15.16
C GLU A 44 -5.88 -1.85 15.61
N GLU A 45 -6.22 -3.06 15.19
CA GLU A 45 -5.44 -4.26 15.52
C GLU A 45 -4.00 -4.15 15.02
N LEU A 46 -3.81 -3.73 13.77
CA LEU A 46 -2.47 -3.54 13.20
C LEU A 46 -1.69 -2.44 13.93
N VAL A 47 -2.31 -1.27 14.18
CA VAL A 47 -1.67 -0.16 14.88
C VAL A 47 -1.26 -0.55 16.30
N ASN A 48 -2.09 -1.30 17.01
CA ASN A 48 -1.77 -1.81 18.36
C ASN A 48 -0.55 -2.74 18.37
N GLN A 49 -0.22 -3.39 17.26
CA GLN A 49 0.98 -4.19 17.11
C GLN A 49 2.19 -3.39 16.64
N ILE A 50 2.00 -2.35 15.81
CA ILE A 50 3.06 -1.46 15.30
C ILE A 50 3.66 -0.61 16.44
N VAL A 51 2.82 0.04 17.24
CA VAL A 51 3.26 1.02 18.25
C VAL A 51 4.29 0.45 19.23
N PRO A 52 4.11 -0.75 19.82
CA PRO A 52 5.13 -1.34 20.70
C PRO A 52 6.47 -1.63 19.98
N ARG A 53 6.42 -2.04 18.71
CA ARG A 53 7.62 -2.31 17.90
C ARG A 53 8.40 -1.03 17.63
N MET A 54 7.71 0.02 17.21
CA MET A 54 8.33 1.33 16.98
C MET A 54 8.97 1.90 18.26
N LYS A 55 8.35 1.73 19.42
CA LYS A 55 8.94 2.11 20.73
C LYS A 55 10.24 1.35 21.05
N GLN A 56 10.46 0.19 20.44
CA GLN A 56 11.67 -0.63 20.57
C GLN A 56 12.69 -0.37 19.44
N GLY A 57 12.47 0.69 18.65
CA GLY A 57 13.34 1.08 17.54
C GLY A 57 13.00 0.42 16.20
N GLY A 58 11.84 -0.21 16.07
CA GLY A 58 11.33 -0.72 14.80
C GLY A 58 10.88 0.40 13.86
N ARG A 59 10.77 0.07 12.59
CA ARG A 59 10.43 0.97 11.48
C ARG A 59 9.20 0.46 10.74
N ILE A 60 8.57 1.34 9.96
CA ILE A 60 7.52 0.96 9.01
C ILE A 60 8.07 1.04 7.60
N PHE A 61 7.83 0.03 6.80
CA PHE A 61 8.11 0.01 5.37
C PHE A 61 6.78 -0.04 4.60
N TYR A 62 6.49 0.99 3.83
CA TYR A 62 5.44 0.94 2.81
C TYR A 62 6.02 0.35 1.53
N MET A 63 5.29 -0.57 0.91
CA MET A 63 5.72 -1.21 -0.33
C MET A 63 4.57 -1.25 -1.34
N GLY A 64 4.85 -0.84 -2.56
CA GLY A 64 3.85 -0.85 -3.62
C GLY A 64 4.46 -0.70 -5.00
N ALA A 65 3.64 -0.86 -6.03
CA ALA A 65 4.00 -0.58 -7.41
C ALA A 65 3.13 0.55 -7.98
N GLY A 66 3.64 1.27 -8.97
CA GLY A 66 2.89 2.32 -9.64
C GLY A 66 2.33 3.38 -8.67
N THR A 67 1.04 3.69 -8.78
CA THR A 67 0.37 4.67 -7.92
C THR A 67 0.39 4.27 -6.44
N SER A 68 0.21 2.98 -6.13
CA SER A 68 0.26 2.48 -4.76
C SER A 68 1.62 2.71 -4.11
N GLY A 69 2.71 2.44 -4.85
CA GLY A 69 4.07 2.73 -4.38
C GLY A 69 4.33 4.22 -4.18
N ARG A 70 3.84 5.06 -5.10
CA ARG A 70 3.96 6.53 -4.97
C ARG A 70 3.24 7.06 -3.73
N LEU A 71 2.06 6.53 -3.41
CA LEU A 71 1.32 6.91 -2.19
C LEU A 71 2.11 6.55 -0.94
N GLY A 72 2.71 5.36 -0.88
CA GLY A 72 3.56 4.96 0.24
C GLY A 72 4.79 5.86 0.41
N VAL A 73 5.47 6.21 -0.69
CA VAL A 73 6.61 7.13 -0.66
C VAL A 73 6.17 8.54 -0.27
N LEU A 74 5.03 9.02 -0.78
CA LEU A 74 4.48 10.33 -0.42
C LEU A 74 4.21 10.40 1.09
N ASP A 75 3.48 9.46 1.66
CA ASP A 75 3.18 9.43 3.10
C ASP A 75 4.47 9.39 3.92
N ALA A 76 5.41 8.51 3.59
CA ALA A 76 6.70 8.42 4.27
C ALA A 76 7.48 9.74 4.23
N SER A 77 7.44 10.46 3.12
CA SER A 77 8.15 11.74 2.93
C SER A 77 7.58 12.89 3.76
N GLU A 78 6.29 12.81 4.12
CA GLU A 78 5.60 13.85 4.92
C GLU A 78 5.81 13.68 6.44
N ILE A 79 6.28 12.52 6.90
CA ILE A 79 6.48 12.26 8.33
C ILE A 79 7.54 13.19 8.97
N PRO A 80 8.72 13.39 8.37
CA PRO A 80 9.73 14.29 8.95
C PRO A 80 9.24 15.75 9.08
N PRO A 81 8.72 16.41 8.04
CA PRO A 81 8.30 17.80 8.14
C PRO A 81 7.06 18.00 9.01
N THR A 82 6.14 17.02 9.06
CA THR A 82 4.88 17.13 9.80
C THR A 82 5.04 16.82 11.28
N PHE A 83 5.82 15.79 11.61
CA PHE A 83 5.95 15.26 12.97
C PHE A 83 7.33 15.45 13.58
N GLY A 84 8.31 16.00 12.86
CA GLY A 84 9.68 16.18 13.32
C GLY A 84 10.44 14.87 13.57
N MET A 85 10.00 13.77 12.95
CA MET A 85 10.57 12.46 13.11
C MET A 85 11.75 12.23 12.15
N SER A 86 12.64 11.30 12.48
CA SER A 86 13.70 10.89 11.55
C SER A 86 13.11 10.28 10.27
N PRO A 87 13.66 10.58 9.08
CA PRO A 87 13.22 9.97 7.82
C PRO A 87 13.42 8.45 7.77
N ASN A 88 14.20 7.90 8.71
CA ASN A 88 14.43 6.45 8.79
C ASN A 88 13.35 5.69 9.55
N TRP A 89 12.32 6.34 10.09
CA TRP A 89 11.27 5.68 10.86
C TRP A 89 10.17 5.08 9.97
N ILE A 90 9.84 5.78 8.90
CA ILE A 90 8.87 5.31 7.90
C ILE A 90 9.52 5.45 6.54
N ILE A 91 9.59 4.36 5.80
CA ILE A 91 10.33 4.24 4.55
C ILE A 91 9.35 3.76 3.47
N GLY A 92 9.27 4.49 2.38
CA GLY A 92 8.47 4.10 1.21
C GLY A 92 9.36 3.42 0.16
N LEU A 93 9.01 2.22 -0.25
CA LEU A 93 9.64 1.47 -1.33
C LEU A 93 8.67 1.31 -2.50
N ILE A 94 9.15 1.52 -3.70
CA ILE A 94 8.36 1.40 -4.93
C ILE A 94 9.06 0.49 -5.93
N ALA A 95 8.31 -0.44 -6.52
CA ALA A 95 8.83 -1.28 -7.59
C ALA A 95 9.45 -0.44 -8.71
N GLY A 96 10.71 -0.70 -9.06
CA GLY A 96 11.48 0.11 -10.00
C GLY A 96 12.24 1.29 -9.38
N GLY A 97 12.19 1.44 -8.04
CA GLY A 97 12.96 2.43 -7.29
C GLY A 97 12.59 3.88 -7.61
N ASP A 98 13.47 4.83 -7.31
CA ASP A 98 13.24 6.28 -7.46
C ASP A 98 12.86 6.69 -8.90
N THR A 99 13.32 5.96 -9.90
CA THR A 99 12.93 6.20 -11.29
C THR A 99 11.42 6.06 -11.47
N ALA A 100 10.81 5.06 -10.81
CA ALA A 100 9.38 4.77 -10.91
C ALA A 100 8.48 5.83 -10.24
N LEU A 101 9.04 6.73 -9.43
CA LEU A 101 8.30 7.87 -8.88
C LEU A 101 7.80 8.82 -9.98
N ARG A 102 8.59 9.01 -11.03
CA ARG A 102 8.32 9.98 -12.11
C ARG A 102 8.03 9.32 -13.45
N ASN A 103 8.66 8.18 -13.73
CA ASN A 103 8.57 7.50 -15.02
C ASN A 103 8.16 6.05 -14.79
N PRO A 104 7.26 5.48 -15.60
CA PRO A 104 6.91 4.07 -15.48
C PRO A 104 8.16 3.19 -15.75
N VAL A 105 8.32 2.14 -14.94
CA VAL A 105 9.33 1.11 -15.13
C VAL A 105 8.60 -0.20 -15.38
N GLU A 106 8.52 -0.58 -16.65
CA GLU A 106 7.77 -1.77 -17.08
C GLU A 106 8.37 -3.05 -16.47
N GLY A 107 7.50 -3.98 -16.06
CA GLY A 107 7.88 -5.28 -15.50
C GLY A 107 8.45 -5.24 -14.07
N ALA A 108 8.69 -4.07 -13.48
CA ALA A 108 9.23 -3.98 -12.12
C ALA A 108 8.30 -4.56 -11.05
N GLU A 109 6.99 -4.55 -11.29
CA GLU A 109 5.99 -5.09 -10.37
C GLU A 109 5.86 -6.61 -10.42
N ASP A 110 6.39 -7.25 -11.47
CA ASP A 110 6.29 -8.69 -11.70
C ASP A 110 7.38 -9.50 -10.99
N ASP A 111 8.42 -8.84 -10.48
CA ASP A 111 9.52 -9.49 -9.78
C ASP A 111 9.15 -9.76 -8.31
N GLU A 112 8.78 -11.01 -8.01
CA GLU A 112 8.44 -11.46 -6.65
C GLU A 112 9.59 -11.36 -5.64
N ASN A 113 10.84 -11.40 -6.08
CA ASN A 113 11.99 -11.44 -5.17
C ASN A 113 12.49 -10.03 -4.83
N ARG A 114 12.38 -9.10 -5.77
CA ARG A 114 12.98 -7.77 -5.66
C ARG A 114 12.52 -7.03 -4.40
N GLY A 115 11.23 -7.12 -4.06
CA GLY A 115 10.71 -6.45 -2.87
C GLY A 115 11.35 -6.92 -1.55
N TRP A 116 11.61 -8.22 -1.43
CA TRP A 116 12.33 -8.76 -0.28
C TRP A 116 13.80 -8.37 -0.28
N GLU A 117 14.47 -8.40 -1.43
CA GLU A 117 15.87 -7.96 -1.56
C GLU A 117 16.05 -6.51 -1.08
N GLU A 118 15.16 -5.60 -1.46
CA GLU A 118 15.18 -4.21 -1.01
C GLU A 118 15.02 -4.08 0.50
N LEU A 119 14.13 -4.87 1.11
CA LEU A 119 13.99 -4.91 2.57
C LEU A 119 15.28 -5.41 3.25
N VAL A 120 15.95 -6.40 2.67
CA VAL A 120 17.25 -6.91 3.17
C VAL A 120 18.35 -5.85 3.03
N GLU A 121 18.39 -5.10 1.92
CA GLU A 121 19.30 -3.95 1.73
C GLU A 121 19.10 -2.91 2.84
N HIS A 122 17.86 -2.72 3.31
CA HIS A 122 17.52 -1.88 4.47
C HIS A 122 17.74 -2.53 5.83
N GLN A 123 18.32 -3.74 5.88
CA GLN A 123 18.59 -4.49 7.13
C GLN A 123 17.32 -4.67 7.97
N ILE A 124 16.24 -5.14 7.33
CA ILE A 124 14.97 -5.41 7.99
C ILE A 124 15.13 -6.42 9.13
N ASN A 125 14.36 -6.26 10.21
CA ASN A 125 14.41 -7.16 11.39
C ASN A 125 13.00 -7.32 12.00
N GLU A 126 12.87 -8.22 12.99
CA GLU A 126 11.61 -8.59 13.63
C GLU A 126 10.85 -7.45 14.34
N LYS A 127 11.51 -6.33 14.61
CA LYS A 127 10.87 -5.13 15.20
C LYS A 127 10.19 -4.27 14.14
N ASP A 128 10.57 -4.43 12.89
CA ASP A 128 10.02 -3.67 11.78
C ASP A 128 8.61 -4.16 11.39
N THR A 129 7.92 -3.34 10.62
CA THR A 129 6.62 -3.66 10.04
C THR A 129 6.66 -3.38 8.54
N VAL A 130 6.12 -4.28 7.74
CA VAL A 130 5.95 -4.08 6.29
C VAL A 130 4.46 -3.95 5.98
N ILE A 131 4.09 -2.85 5.32
CA ILE A 131 2.73 -2.59 4.86
C ILE A 131 2.73 -2.58 3.33
N GLY A 132 2.16 -3.62 2.74
CA GLY A 132 1.96 -3.71 1.30
C GLY A 132 0.78 -2.87 0.85
N ILE A 133 0.94 -2.11 -0.22
CA ILE A 133 -0.13 -1.30 -0.83
C ILE A 133 -0.33 -1.80 -2.26
N ALA A 134 -1.47 -2.42 -2.52
CA ALA A 134 -1.82 -2.95 -3.83
C ALA A 134 -3.33 -2.96 -4.01
N ALA A 135 -3.88 -2.12 -4.89
CA ALA A 135 -5.33 -2.06 -5.12
C ALA A 135 -5.90 -3.43 -5.51
N SER A 136 -5.28 -4.14 -6.43
CA SER A 136 -5.64 -5.50 -6.82
C SER A 136 -5.40 -6.53 -5.71
N GLY A 137 -4.37 -6.29 -4.86
CA GLY A 137 -3.85 -7.25 -3.88
C GLY A 137 -3.09 -8.42 -4.48
N THR A 138 -2.73 -8.37 -5.77
CA THR A 138 -2.09 -9.47 -6.49
C THR A 138 -0.72 -9.14 -7.06
N THR A 139 -0.20 -7.94 -6.80
CA THR A 139 1.10 -7.46 -7.30
C THR A 139 2.25 -8.35 -6.81
N PRO A 140 2.98 -9.04 -7.69
CA PRO A 140 4.01 -10.01 -7.31
C PRO A 140 5.10 -9.42 -6.40
N TYR A 141 5.62 -8.25 -6.72
CA TYR A 141 6.58 -7.50 -5.89
C TYR A 141 6.13 -7.36 -4.43
N VAL A 142 4.85 -6.99 -4.21
CA VAL A 142 4.29 -6.80 -2.86
C VAL A 142 4.07 -8.14 -2.16
N ILE A 143 3.47 -9.11 -2.87
CA ILE A 143 3.19 -10.44 -2.30
C ILE A 143 4.47 -11.15 -1.89
N GLY A 144 5.49 -11.12 -2.74
CA GLY A 144 6.79 -11.73 -2.46
C GLY A 144 7.43 -11.15 -1.21
N ALA A 145 7.46 -9.82 -1.12
CA ALA A 145 8.00 -9.12 0.05
C ALA A 145 7.26 -9.46 1.35
N LEU A 146 5.92 -9.40 1.35
CA LEU A 146 5.11 -9.74 2.54
C LEU A 146 5.28 -11.20 2.96
N ARG A 147 5.32 -12.11 1.99
CA ARG A 147 5.53 -13.55 2.24
C ARG A 147 6.87 -13.81 2.94
N GLU A 148 7.94 -13.24 2.43
CA GLU A 148 9.28 -13.43 3.01
C GLU A 148 9.41 -12.69 4.34
N ALA A 149 8.91 -11.47 4.48
CA ALA A 149 8.89 -10.73 5.73
C ALA A 149 8.24 -11.55 6.85
N ARG A 150 7.08 -12.15 6.57
CA ARG A 150 6.37 -13.00 7.53
C ARG A 150 7.17 -14.23 7.95
N LYS A 151 7.85 -14.91 7.01
CA LYS A 151 8.72 -16.07 7.32
C LYS A 151 9.85 -15.68 8.28
N HIS A 152 10.29 -14.43 8.23
CA HIS A 152 11.35 -13.89 9.09
C HIS A 152 10.84 -13.20 10.36
N GLY A 153 9.55 -13.39 10.72
CA GLY A 153 8.97 -12.87 11.96
C GLY A 153 8.67 -11.38 11.96
N VAL A 154 8.76 -10.72 10.80
CA VAL A 154 8.40 -9.31 10.64
C VAL A 154 6.87 -9.16 10.63
N LEU A 155 6.35 -8.15 11.31
CA LEU A 155 4.92 -7.84 11.26
C LEU A 155 4.55 -7.37 9.85
N THR A 156 3.44 -7.90 9.33
CA THR A 156 2.97 -7.55 7.99
C THR A 156 1.54 -7.04 8.02
N GLY A 157 1.23 -6.08 7.16
CA GLY A 157 -0.11 -5.58 6.89
C GLY A 157 -0.30 -5.34 5.40
N CYS A 158 -1.56 -5.19 4.96
CA CYS A 158 -1.86 -4.89 3.57
C CYS A 158 -3.03 -3.91 3.45
N ILE A 159 -2.91 -2.98 2.49
CA ILE A 159 -3.99 -2.09 2.04
C ILE A 159 -4.38 -2.53 0.63
N THR A 160 -5.60 -3.00 0.47
CA THR A 160 -6.13 -3.50 -0.81
C THR A 160 -7.59 -3.09 -0.99
N SER A 161 -8.03 -3.00 -2.26
CA SER A 161 -9.42 -2.76 -2.62
C SER A 161 -10.23 -4.06 -2.83
N ASN A 162 -9.57 -5.22 -2.79
CA ASN A 162 -10.21 -6.53 -2.94
C ASN A 162 -10.21 -7.29 -1.59
N PRO A 163 -11.36 -7.41 -0.89
CA PRO A 163 -11.43 -7.94 0.47
C PRO A 163 -11.19 -9.46 0.58
N ASP A 164 -11.45 -10.22 -0.50
CA ASP A 164 -11.47 -11.69 -0.47
C ASP A 164 -10.17 -12.34 -0.98
N LEU A 165 -9.04 -11.68 -0.81
CA LEU A 165 -7.75 -12.22 -1.28
C LEU A 165 -7.12 -13.11 -0.21
N SER A 166 -7.23 -14.43 -0.41
CA SER A 166 -6.70 -15.46 0.49
C SER A 166 -5.18 -15.42 0.69
N LEU A 167 -4.44 -14.70 -0.17
CA LEU A 167 -2.98 -14.57 -0.09
C LEU A 167 -2.49 -13.46 0.84
N ILE A 168 -3.38 -12.58 1.28
CA ILE A 168 -3.03 -11.41 2.10
C ILE A 168 -3.75 -11.40 3.45
N HIS A 169 -4.57 -12.41 3.75
CA HIS A 169 -5.07 -12.61 5.11
C HIS A 169 -3.90 -13.01 6.01
N ILE A 170 -3.33 -12.01 6.56
CA ILE A 170 -2.21 -12.06 7.48
C ILE A 170 -2.74 -11.72 8.85
#